data_995c10bc61b61fe2b4fce563e896a863
#
_entry.id   995c10bc61b61fe2b4fce563e896a863
#
_cell.length_a   1.000
_cell.length_b   1.000
_cell.length_c   1.000
_cell.angle_alpha   90.00
_cell.angle_beta   90.00
_cell.angle_gamma   90.00
#
_symmetry.space_group_name_H-M   'P 1'
#
loop_
_entity.id
_entity.type
_entity.pdbx_description
1 polymer ?
#
loop_
_entity_poly.entity_id
_entity_poly.type
_entity_poly.pdbx_seq_one_letter_code
_entity_poly.pdbx_strand_id
1 'polypeptide(L)'
;MDLSGVGRRYCVGSNEVVALADVSLRVSAEEFVVVLGPSGSGKTTLLNIIGALDSPSEGTVVVADHDITHASRKELFAFRRHGVSFVFQTFNLFPALTALENIEFGADVAGRSDARSIATEMLERVGLAERGAHFPHELSGGEQQRVSIARALASGNPILLADEPTGELDFHTGVQILELLHAQAHTGRAVLVVTHNREIGRVADRVIELSSGRLIADAPPEGGQVEIVELRW
;
A
#
# COMPACT_ATOMS: atom_id res chain seq x y z
N MET A 1 -12.76 -3.02 3.44
CA MET A 1 -12.78 -1.54 3.26
C MET A 1 -14.08 -1.16 2.58
N ASP A 2 -14.78 -0.13 3.05
CA ASP A 2 -16.05 0.34 2.48
C ASP A 2 -16.03 1.89 2.45
N LEU A 3 -16.05 2.46 1.26
CA LEU A 3 -16.10 3.89 0.99
C LEU A 3 -17.42 4.22 0.32
N SER A 4 -18.12 5.25 0.79
CA SER A 4 -19.41 5.68 0.23
C SER A 4 -19.41 7.17 -0.02
N GLY A 5 -19.51 7.59 -1.31
CA GLY A 5 -19.58 8.98 -1.73
C GLY A 5 -18.38 9.84 -1.32
N VAL A 6 -17.18 9.24 -1.26
CA VAL A 6 -16.00 9.92 -0.74
C VAL A 6 -15.50 10.97 -1.70
N GLY A 7 -15.41 12.21 -1.20
CA GLY A 7 -14.78 13.33 -1.90
C GLY A 7 -13.61 13.91 -1.09
N ARG A 8 -12.62 14.45 -1.81
CA ARG A 8 -11.51 15.19 -1.19
C ARG A 8 -11.18 16.44 -1.99
N ARG A 9 -11.16 17.58 -1.29
CA ARG A 9 -10.83 18.89 -1.84
C ARG A 9 -9.67 19.50 -1.08
N TYR A 10 -8.75 20.11 -1.80
CA TYR A 10 -7.62 20.84 -1.24
C TYR A 10 -7.70 22.31 -1.65
N CYS A 11 -7.41 23.22 -0.72
CA CYS A 11 -7.26 24.64 -1.00
C CYS A 11 -5.79 24.94 -1.30
N VAL A 12 -5.49 25.40 -2.51
CA VAL A 12 -4.15 25.84 -2.93
C VAL A 12 -4.21 27.32 -3.25
N GLY A 13 -3.86 28.15 -2.28
CA GLY A 13 -4.09 29.59 -2.36
C GLY A 13 -5.58 29.92 -2.42
N SER A 14 -6.02 30.59 -3.49
CA SER A 14 -7.44 30.89 -3.75
C SER A 14 -8.18 29.82 -4.57
N ASN A 15 -7.48 28.80 -5.04
CA ASN A 15 -8.07 27.78 -5.90
C ASN A 15 -8.41 26.52 -5.10
N GLU A 16 -9.57 25.94 -5.43
CA GLU A 16 -9.96 24.61 -4.95
C GLU A 16 -9.56 23.56 -5.97
N VAL A 17 -8.85 22.53 -5.50
CA VAL A 17 -8.48 21.34 -6.31
C VAL A 17 -9.26 20.14 -5.80
N VAL A 18 -10.12 19.57 -6.64
CA VAL A 18 -10.87 18.36 -6.34
C VAL A 18 -9.99 17.16 -6.68
N ALA A 19 -9.51 16.48 -5.65
CA ALA A 19 -8.67 15.29 -5.83
C ALA A 19 -9.48 13.99 -5.91
N LEU A 20 -10.62 13.91 -5.18
CA LEU A 20 -11.59 12.83 -5.29
C LEU A 20 -13.01 13.42 -5.32
N ALA A 21 -13.90 12.80 -6.10
CA ALA A 21 -15.28 13.22 -6.28
C ALA A 21 -16.20 12.01 -6.37
N ASP A 22 -17.03 11.82 -5.32
CA ASP A 22 -18.07 10.80 -5.26
C ASP A 22 -17.53 9.36 -5.48
N VAL A 23 -16.45 9.03 -4.77
CA VAL A 23 -15.83 7.69 -4.86
C VAL A 23 -16.54 6.74 -3.90
N SER A 24 -17.16 5.70 -4.47
CA SER A 24 -17.74 4.58 -3.71
C SER A 24 -17.03 3.29 -4.11
N LEU A 25 -16.47 2.59 -3.12
CA LEU A 25 -15.60 1.43 -3.34
C LEU A 25 -15.72 0.48 -2.16
N ARG A 26 -15.89 -0.80 -2.44
CA ARG A 26 -15.78 -1.86 -1.43
C ARG A 26 -14.65 -2.82 -1.80
N VAL A 27 -13.74 -3.11 -0.86
CA VAL A 27 -12.69 -4.12 -1.02
C VAL A 27 -12.79 -5.10 0.16
N SER A 28 -12.83 -6.38 -0.17
CA SER A 28 -12.95 -7.49 0.78
C SER A 28 -11.58 -7.89 1.36
N ALA A 29 -11.60 -8.70 2.42
CA ALA A 29 -10.40 -9.44 2.81
C ALA A 29 -10.02 -10.43 1.71
N GLU A 30 -8.75 -10.83 1.67
CA GLU A 30 -8.21 -11.79 0.69
C GLU A 30 -8.30 -11.33 -0.78
N GLU A 31 -8.49 -10.03 -1.02
CA GLU A 31 -8.59 -9.46 -2.36
C GLU A 31 -7.30 -8.69 -2.68
N PHE A 32 -6.68 -9.02 -3.82
CA PHE A 32 -5.57 -8.26 -4.41
C PHE A 32 -6.12 -7.30 -5.45
N VAL A 33 -6.28 -6.04 -5.07
CA VAL A 33 -6.90 -5.00 -5.89
C VAL A 33 -5.85 -4.05 -6.44
N VAL A 34 -5.91 -3.77 -7.74
CA VAL A 34 -5.05 -2.78 -8.38
C VAL A 34 -5.87 -1.57 -8.83
N VAL A 35 -5.48 -0.39 -8.36
CA VAL A 35 -6.07 0.89 -8.80
C VAL A 35 -5.17 1.52 -9.85
N LEU A 36 -5.67 1.59 -11.07
CA LEU A 36 -5.01 2.17 -12.23
C LEU A 36 -5.46 3.62 -12.45
N GLY A 37 -4.61 4.41 -13.07
CA GLY A 37 -4.94 5.75 -13.51
C GLY A 37 -3.71 6.59 -13.82
N PRO A 38 -3.87 7.66 -14.62
CA PRO A 38 -2.76 8.57 -14.93
C PRO A 38 -2.26 9.31 -13.68
N SER A 39 -1.09 9.94 -13.79
CA SER A 39 -0.61 10.84 -12.74
C SER A 39 -1.64 11.94 -12.46
N GLY A 40 -1.84 12.27 -11.18
CA GLY A 40 -2.85 13.27 -10.76
C GLY A 40 -4.30 12.79 -10.78
N SER A 41 -4.60 11.52 -11.04
CA SER A 41 -5.99 11.02 -11.04
C SER A 41 -6.62 10.87 -9.65
N GLY A 42 -5.83 11.00 -8.56
CA GLY A 42 -6.32 10.89 -7.18
C GLY A 42 -5.94 9.59 -6.46
N LYS A 43 -5.15 8.68 -7.08
CA LYS A 43 -4.77 7.37 -6.52
C LYS A 43 -4.11 7.47 -5.13
N THR A 44 -3.05 8.26 -5.02
CA THR A 44 -2.36 8.50 -3.74
C THR A 44 -3.28 9.14 -2.70
N THR A 45 -4.18 10.04 -3.13
CA THR A 45 -5.19 10.64 -2.22
C THR A 45 -6.16 9.58 -1.71
N LEU A 46 -6.65 8.69 -2.58
CA LEU A 46 -7.51 7.57 -2.19
C LEU A 46 -6.80 6.67 -1.17
N LEU A 47 -5.56 6.32 -1.45
CA LEU A 47 -4.73 5.46 -0.58
C LEU A 47 -4.48 6.12 0.79
N ASN A 48 -4.20 7.43 0.81
CA ASN A 48 -4.01 8.20 2.03
C ASN A 48 -5.27 8.29 2.89
N ILE A 49 -6.44 8.41 2.28
CA ILE A 49 -7.73 8.41 3.00
C ILE A 49 -7.99 7.03 3.61
N ILE A 50 -7.86 5.95 2.84
CA ILE A 50 -8.04 4.57 3.34
C ILE A 50 -7.08 4.29 4.50
N GLY A 51 -5.85 4.77 4.39
CA GLY A 51 -4.81 4.60 5.40
C GLY A 51 -4.86 5.59 6.56
N ALA A 52 -5.89 6.45 6.63
CA ALA A 52 -6.04 7.47 7.67
C ALA A 52 -4.83 8.42 7.79
N LEU A 53 -4.11 8.66 6.68
CA LEU A 53 -3.08 9.70 6.57
C LEU A 53 -3.70 11.05 6.19
N ASP A 54 -4.86 11.01 5.55
CA ASP A 54 -5.68 12.17 5.24
C ASP A 54 -7.16 11.87 5.54
N SER A 55 -8.01 12.91 5.61
CA SER A 55 -9.42 12.77 5.92
C SER A 55 -10.28 13.13 4.71
N PRO A 56 -11.42 12.48 4.48
CA PRO A 56 -12.34 12.87 3.42
C PRO A 56 -12.92 14.27 3.70
N SER A 57 -13.28 15.01 2.65
CA SER A 57 -14.05 16.25 2.75
C SER A 57 -15.55 15.97 2.80
N GLU A 58 -15.99 14.86 2.24
CA GLU A 58 -17.38 14.38 2.20
C GLU A 58 -17.42 12.85 2.05
N GLY A 59 -18.56 12.24 2.32
CA GLY A 59 -18.74 10.79 2.29
C GLY A 59 -18.32 10.10 3.58
N THR A 60 -18.30 8.77 3.56
CA THR A 60 -17.95 7.91 4.72
C THR A 60 -16.87 6.90 4.35
N VAL A 61 -16.01 6.58 5.32
CA VAL A 61 -14.88 5.66 5.16
C VAL A 61 -14.84 4.69 6.35
N VAL A 62 -15.14 3.43 6.09
CA VAL A 62 -15.03 2.34 7.08
C VAL A 62 -13.93 1.37 6.62
N VAL A 63 -12.93 1.14 7.46
CA VAL A 63 -11.77 0.32 7.14
C VAL A 63 -11.47 -0.63 8.31
N ALA A 64 -11.38 -1.94 8.06
CA ALA A 64 -11.22 -2.96 9.08
C ALA A 64 -12.24 -2.79 10.24
N ASP A 65 -13.52 -2.59 9.88
CA ASP A 65 -14.64 -2.37 10.80
C ASP A 65 -14.56 -1.10 11.68
N HIS A 66 -13.61 -0.19 11.37
CA HIS A 66 -13.48 1.10 12.03
C HIS A 66 -13.99 2.22 11.10
N ASP A 67 -14.95 3.00 11.58
CA ASP A 67 -15.33 4.26 10.93
C ASP A 67 -14.25 5.32 11.22
N ILE A 68 -13.49 5.65 10.16
CA ILE A 68 -12.40 6.65 10.24
C ILE A 68 -12.79 8.02 9.68
N THR A 69 -14.04 8.20 9.26
CA THR A 69 -14.55 9.40 8.57
C THR A 69 -14.28 10.68 9.39
N HIS A 70 -14.70 10.66 10.65
CA HIS A 70 -14.56 11.80 11.57
C HIS A 70 -13.81 11.42 12.85
N ALA A 71 -13.00 10.37 12.78
CA ALA A 71 -12.25 9.88 13.92
C ALA A 71 -11.24 10.93 14.44
N SER A 72 -11.10 10.99 15.76
CA SER A 72 -10.11 11.86 16.40
C SER A 72 -8.67 11.44 16.05
N ARG A 73 -7.72 12.36 16.23
CA ARG A 73 -6.28 12.05 16.00
C ARG A 73 -5.80 10.82 16.79
N LYS A 74 -6.34 10.61 18.00
CA LYS A 74 -5.98 9.46 18.85
C LYS A 74 -6.53 8.15 18.25
N GLU A 75 -7.75 8.16 17.77
CA GLU A 75 -8.37 7.01 17.10
C GLU A 75 -7.67 6.69 15.79
N LEU A 76 -7.38 7.70 14.94
CA LEU A 76 -6.62 7.51 13.70
C LEU A 76 -5.20 6.98 13.97
N PHE A 77 -4.56 7.42 15.07
CA PHE A 77 -3.25 6.86 15.46
C PHE A 77 -3.35 5.39 15.83
N ALA A 78 -4.34 5.01 16.66
CA ALA A 78 -4.58 3.63 17.06
C ALA A 78 -4.93 2.75 15.84
N PHE A 79 -5.78 3.28 14.94
CA PHE A 79 -6.13 2.60 13.69
C PHE A 79 -4.90 2.33 12.80
N ARG A 80 -4.06 3.33 12.54
CA ARG A 80 -2.83 3.14 11.73
C ARG A 80 -1.88 2.10 12.32
N ARG A 81 -1.85 2.03 13.66
CA ARG A 81 -1.00 1.06 14.36
C ARG A 81 -1.39 -0.39 14.10
N HIS A 82 -2.69 -0.69 14.00
CA HIS A 82 -3.22 -2.05 13.99
C HIS A 82 -4.07 -2.41 12.77
N GLY A 83 -4.49 -1.43 11.98
CA GLY A 83 -5.41 -1.62 10.86
C GLY A 83 -4.75 -1.67 9.51
N VAL A 84 -3.70 -0.87 9.29
CA VAL A 84 -3.11 -0.72 7.96
C VAL A 84 -1.58 -0.70 8.00
N SER A 85 -0.99 -1.18 6.91
CA SER A 85 0.44 -1.06 6.64
C SER A 85 0.64 -0.38 5.31
N PHE A 86 1.71 0.43 5.20
CA PHE A 86 2.04 1.18 3.99
C PHE A 86 3.37 0.75 3.38
N VAL A 87 3.35 0.61 2.06
CA VAL A 87 4.53 0.61 1.19
C VAL A 87 4.49 1.88 0.36
N PHE A 88 5.43 2.78 0.57
CA PHE A 88 5.51 4.07 -0.12
C PHE A 88 6.41 4.00 -1.34
N GLN A 89 6.15 4.82 -2.33
CA GLN A 89 6.99 4.98 -3.52
C GLN A 89 8.44 5.37 -3.16
N THR A 90 8.65 6.23 -2.18
CA THR A 90 9.95 6.76 -1.74
C THR A 90 10.56 5.98 -0.56
N PHE A 91 10.25 4.70 -0.42
CA PHE A 91 10.72 3.76 0.61
C PHE A 91 10.46 4.19 2.06
N ASN A 92 10.64 5.46 2.42
CA ASN A 92 10.45 6.06 3.75
C ASN A 92 11.15 5.28 4.87
N LEU A 93 12.37 4.77 4.61
CA LEU A 93 13.19 4.12 5.63
C LEU A 93 13.77 5.16 6.60
N PHE A 94 13.94 4.77 7.84
CA PHE A 94 14.63 5.57 8.83
C PHE A 94 16.14 5.49 8.55
N PRO A 95 16.80 6.60 8.19
CA PRO A 95 18.18 6.59 7.73
C PRO A 95 19.19 6.25 8.85
N ALA A 96 18.79 6.42 10.12
CA ALA A 96 19.60 6.12 11.29
C ALA A 96 19.43 4.67 11.79
N LEU A 97 18.55 3.88 11.18
CA LEU A 97 18.32 2.48 11.49
C LEU A 97 18.86 1.60 10.37
N THR A 98 19.42 0.46 10.73
CA THR A 98 19.80 -0.60 9.77
C THR A 98 18.57 -1.21 9.08
N ALA A 99 18.77 -2.04 8.06
CA ALA A 99 17.69 -2.77 7.40
C ALA A 99 16.86 -3.60 8.38
N LEU A 100 17.53 -4.35 9.24
CA LEU A 100 16.87 -5.18 10.25
C LEU A 100 16.09 -4.32 11.26
N GLU A 101 16.69 -3.23 11.77
CA GLU A 101 16.02 -2.31 12.71
C GLU A 101 14.84 -1.55 12.09
N ASN A 102 14.89 -1.21 10.79
CA ASN A 102 13.75 -0.67 10.06
C ASN A 102 12.57 -1.64 10.05
N ILE A 103 12.84 -2.92 9.84
CA ILE A 103 11.79 -3.96 9.82
C ILE A 103 11.27 -4.22 11.24
N GLU A 104 12.16 -4.35 12.21
CA GLU A 104 11.86 -4.51 13.64
C GLU A 104 10.93 -3.40 14.13
N PHE A 105 11.21 -2.14 13.76
CA PHE A 105 10.38 -0.99 14.07
C PHE A 105 8.93 -1.16 13.59
N GLY A 106 8.71 -1.78 12.42
CA GLY A 106 7.35 -2.06 11.91
C GLY A 106 6.57 -3.01 12.83
N ALA A 107 7.22 -4.05 13.33
CA ALA A 107 6.64 -5.00 14.28
C ALA A 107 6.41 -4.36 15.67
N ASP A 108 7.38 -3.60 16.16
CA ASP A 108 7.31 -2.90 17.45
C ASP A 108 6.14 -1.91 17.51
N VAL A 109 5.97 -1.09 16.48
CA VAL A 109 4.86 -0.14 16.38
C VAL A 109 3.52 -0.87 16.40
N ALA A 110 3.42 -2.03 15.78
CA ALA A 110 2.22 -2.86 15.82
C ALA A 110 2.02 -3.59 17.18
N GLY A 111 2.98 -3.48 18.10
CA GLY A 111 2.90 -4.09 19.43
C GLY A 111 3.23 -5.57 19.46
N ARG A 112 4.01 -6.06 18.50
CA ARG A 112 4.46 -7.47 18.46
C ARG A 112 5.57 -7.69 19.47
N SER A 113 5.40 -8.68 20.35
CA SER A 113 6.37 -8.99 21.42
C SER A 113 7.66 -9.69 20.92
N ASP A 114 7.61 -10.21 19.70
CA ASP A 114 8.66 -10.98 19.05
C ASP A 114 9.26 -10.23 17.83
N ALA A 115 9.25 -8.88 17.90
CA ALA A 115 9.60 -7.98 16.78
C ALA A 115 10.94 -8.32 16.12
N ARG A 116 11.98 -8.61 16.91
CA ARG A 116 13.31 -8.99 16.40
C ARG A 116 13.29 -10.28 15.59
N SER A 117 12.57 -11.29 16.08
CA SER A 117 12.44 -12.59 15.39
C SER A 117 11.68 -12.43 14.08
N ILE A 118 10.55 -11.68 14.12
CA ILE A 118 9.77 -11.35 12.93
C ILE A 118 10.62 -10.61 11.91
N ALA A 119 11.41 -9.61 12.35
CA ALA A 119 12.25 -8.83 11.46
C ALA A 119 13.30 -9.69 10.76
N THR A 120 13.92 -10.64 11.48
CA THR A 120 14.88 -11.58 10.91
C THR A 120 14.22 -12.47 9.84
N GLU A 121 13.06 -13.06 10.15
CA GLU A 121 12.29 -13.85 9.19
C GLU A 121 11.90 -13.05 7.96
N MET A 122 11.39 -11.82 8.13
CA MET A 122 11.00 -10.97 7.02
C MET A 122 12.20 -10.59 6.13
N LEU A 123 13.36 -10.35 6.73
CA LEU A 123 14.59 -10.06 6.01
C LEU A 123 15.03 -11.24 5.13
N GLU A 124 14.91 -12.48 5.63
CA GLU A 124 15.15 -13.69 4.86
C GLU A 124 14.15 -13.84 3.71
N ARG A 125 12.85 -13.64 3.99
CA ARG A 125 11.76 -13.75 2.98
C ARG A 125 11.92 -12.77 1.81
N VAL A 126 12.51 -11.59 2.03
CA VAL A 126 12.80 -10.63 0.95
C VAL A 126 14.19 -10.81 0.34
N GLY A 127 14.91 -11.88 0.69
CA GLY A 127 16.22 -12.21 0.12
C GLY A 127 17.35 -11.26 0.54
N LEU A 128 17.28 -10.71 1.77
CA LEU A 128 18.24 -9.73 2.28
C LEU A 128 18.90 -10.16 3.59
N ALA A 129 18.96 -11.47 3.91
CA ALA A 129 19.54 -12.00 5.16
C ALA A 129 20.91 -11.40 5.48
N GLU A 130 21.80 -11.32 4.46
CA GLU A 130 23.17 -10.79 4.59
C GLU A 130 23.23 -9.25 4.66
N ARG A 131 22.10 -8.55 4.46
CA ARG A 131 22.02 -7.09 4.44
C ARG A 131 21.47 -6.49 5.73
N GLY A 132 21.15 -7.30 6.73
CA GLY A 132 20.47 -6.85 7.95
C GLY A 132 21.18 -5.74 8.71
N ALA A 133 22.52 -5.70 8.69
CA ALA A 133 23.31 -4.69 9.37
C ALA A 133 23.59 -3.42 8.53
N HIS A 134 23.15 -3.36 7.25
CA HIS A 134 23.39 -2.21 6.38
C HIS A 134 22.36 -1.10 6.64
N PHE A 135 22.82 0.14 6.56
CA PHE A 135 21.97 1.33 6.58
C PHE A 135 21.34 1.60 5.19
N PRO A 136 20.22 2.34 5.13
CA PRO A 136 19.55 2.63 3.86
C PRO A 136 20.48 3.19 2.76
N HIS A 137 21.43 4.05 3.09
CA HIS A 137 22.37 4.63 2.13
C HIS A 137 23.40 3.63 1.56
N GLU A 138 23.53 2.46 2.16
CA GLU A 138 24.39 1.37 1.72
C GLU A 138 23.65 0.33 0.85
N LEU A 139 22.33 0.49 0.70
CA LEU A 139 21.44 -0.39 -0.05
C LEU A 139 21.07 0.22 -1.40
N SER A 140 20.99 -0.63 -2.42
CA SER A 140 20.40 -0.24 -3.71
C SER A 140 18.92 0.12 -3.57
N GLY A 141 18.34 0.85 -4.52
CA GLY A 141 16.92 1.21 -4.51
C GLY A 141 16.00 -0.02 -4.39
N GLY A 142 16.30 -1.10 -5.11
CA GLY A 142 15.55 -2.35 -5.02
C GLY A 142 15.68 -3.03 -3.64
N GLU A 143 16.86 -2.98 -3.00
CA GLU A 143 17.05 -3.48 -1.64
C GLU A 143 16.27 -2.62 -0.63
N GLN A 144 16.31 -1.29 -0.76
CA GLN A 144 15.52 -0.38 0.09
C GLN A 144 14.02 -0.65 -0.03
N GLN A 145 13.52 -0.87 -1.25
CA GLN A 145 12.11 -1.21 -1.46
C GLN A 145 11.74 -2.54 -0.80
N ARG A 146 12.58 -3.58 -0.93
CA ARG A 146 12.35 -4.85 -0.23
C ARG A 146 12.36 -4.70 1.29
N VAL A 147 13.23 -3.88 1.86
CA VAL A 147 13.20 -3.54 3.30
C VAL A 147 11.91 -2.81 3.69
N SER A 148 11.46 -1.85 2.87
CA SER A 148 10.19 -1.13 3.10
C SER A 148 8.98 -2.08 3.13
N ILE A 149 8.94 -3.03 2.20
CA ILE A 149 7.89 -4.05 2.15
C ILE A 149 7.98 -4.99 3.36
N ALA A 150 9.18 -5.49 3.67
CA ALA A 150 9.40 -6.33 4.84
C ALA A 150 8.94 -5.63 6.13
N ARG A 151 9.24 -4.34 6.29
CA ARG A 151 8.75 -3.50 7.40
C ARG A 151 7.22 -3.45 7.45
N ALA A 152 6.57 -3.25 6.31
CA ALA A 152 5.11 -3.24 6.23
C ALA A 152 4.50 -4.60 6.58
N LEU A 153 5.12 -5.69 6.13
CA LEU A 153 4.68 -7.06 6.42
C LEU A 153 4.87 -7.46 7.87
N ALA A 154 5.95 -7.00 8.51
CA ALA A 154 6.30 -7.31 9.90
C ALA A 154 5.24 -6.83 10.91
N SER A 155 4.47 -5.79 10.58
CA SER A 155 3.37 -5.31 11.42
C SER A 155 2.26 -6.34 11.60
N GLY A 156 2.01 -7.19 10.61
CA GLY A 156 0.92 -8.17 10.62
C GLY A 156 -0.49 -7.58 10.43
N ASN A 157 -0.60 -6.31 10.05
CA ASN A 157 -1.88 -5.61 9.88
C ASN A 157 -2.75 -6.23 8.77
N PRO A 158 -4.09 -6.19 8.89
CA PRO A 158 -5.01 -6.85 7.97
C PRO A 158 -5.09 -6.20 6.58
N ILE A 159 -4.62 -4.95 6.45
CA ILE A 159 -4.67 -4.20 5.19
C ILE A 159 -3.27 -3.75 4.82
N LEU A 160 -2.90 -4.00 3.58
CA LEU A 160 -1.64 -3.57 2.98
C LEU A 160 -1.92 -2.60 1.82
N LEU A 161 -1.43 -1.39 1.95
CA LEU A 161 -1.56 -0.32 0.97
C LEU A 161 -0.20 -0.07 0.32
N ALA A 162 -0.12 -0.10 -1.00
CA ALA A 162 1.12 0.08 -1.73
C ALA A 162 0.97 1.17 -2.81
N ASP A 163 1.79 2.22 -2.70
CA ASP A 163 1.84 3.32 -3.67
C ASP A 163 3.04 3.13 -4.60
N GLU A 164 2.78 2.85 -5.88
CA GLU A 164 3.78 2.62 -6.94
C GLU A 164 4.92 1.68 -6.49
N PRO A 165 4.64 0.48 -5.96
CA PRO A 165 5.64 -0.34 -5.27
C PRO A 165 6.77 -0.86 -6.16
N THR A 166 6.61 -0.78 -7.50
CA THR A 166 7.59 -1.24 -8.49
C THR A 166 8.12 -0.12 -9.40
N GLY A 167 7.67 1.13 -9.18
CA GLY A 167 7.86 2.23 -10.12
C GLY A 167 9.32 2.62 -10.42
N GLU A 168 10.25 2.34 -9.50
CA GLU A 168 11.68 2.66 -9.61
C GLU A 168 12.57 1.41 -9.71
N LEU A 169 11.97 0.22 -9.97
CA LEU A 169 12.66 -1.05 -9.97
C LEU A 169 12.86 -1.59 -11.39
N ASP A 170 13.94 -2.36 -11.56
CA ASP A 170 14.07 -3.21 -12.74
C ASP A 170 12.99 -4.29 -12.77
N PHE A 171 12.73 -4.84 -13.95
CA PHE A 171 11.69 -5.83 -14.18
C PHE A 171 11.75 -7.02 -13.21
N HIS A 172 12.95 -7.62 -13.04
CA HIS A 172 13.12 -8.81 -12.22
C HIS A 172 12.80 -8.54 -10.75
N THR A 173 13.31 -7.44 -10.21
CA THR A 173 13.00 -6.99 -8.84
C THR A 173 11.51 -6.65 -8.71
N GLY A 174 10.91 -5.99 -9.71
CA GLY A 174 9.48 -5.68 -9.73
C GLY A 174 8.60 -6.92 -9.65
N VAL A 175 8.92 -7.98 -10.38
CA VAL A 175 8.23 -9.29 -10.30
C VAL A 175 8.30 -9.87 -8.89
N GLN A 176 9.48 -9.91 -8.28
CA GLN A 176 9.67 -10.41 -6.92
C GLN A 176 8.81 -9.62 -5.89
N ILE A 177 8.74 -8.31 -6.05
CA ILE A 177 7.90 -7.45 -5.22
C ILE A 177 6.41 -7.79 -5.37
N LEU A 178 5.95 -7.95 -6.62
CA LEU A 178 4.55 -8.31 -6.88
C LEU A 178 4.20 -9.69 -6.31
N GLU A 179 5.09 -10.68 -6.42
CA GLU A 179 4.92 -11.99 -5.79
C GLU A 179 4.76 -11.88 -4.27
N LEU A 180 5.61 -11.08 -3.63
CA LEU A 180 5.52 -10.83 -2.19
C LEU A 180 4.19 -10.18 -1.78
N LEU A 181 3.73 -9.17 -2.53
CA LEU A 181 2.48 -8.47 -2.25
C LEU A 181 1.25 -9.35 -2.55
N HIS A 182 1.24 -10.03 -3.69
CA HIS A 182 0.15 -10.93 -4.10
C HIS A 182 -0.03 -12.07 -3.10
N ALA A 183 1.06 -12.70 -2.65
CA ALA A 183 1.00 -13.75 -1.65
C ALA A 183 0.35 -13.29 -0.32
N GLN A 184 0.34 -11.98 -0.01
CA GLN A 184 -0.31 -11.48 1.20
C GLN A 184 -1.84 -11.53 1.13
N ALA A 185 -2.44 -11.33 -0.04
CA ALA A 185 -3.89 -11.44 -0.20
C ALA A 185 -4.37 -12.85 0.21
N HIS A 186 -3.64 -13.88 -0.17
CA HIS A 186 -3.98 -15.28 0.16
C HIS A 186 -3.69 -15.69 1.63
N THR A 187 -3.26 -14.75 2.47
CA THR A 187 -3.04 -14.95 3.92
C THR A 187 -4.07 -14.26 4.80
N GLY A 188 -5.23 -13.89 4.23
CA GLY A 188 -6.32 -13.21 4.95
C GLY A 188 -6.24 -11.69 4.93
N ARG A 189 -5.29 -11.09 4.19
CA ARG A 189 -5.13 -9.63 4.09
C ARG A 189 -5.86 -9.07 2.86
N ALA A 190 -6.35 -7.84 2.96
CA ALA A 190 -6.68 -7.07 1.78
C ALA A 190 -5.44 -6.31 1.29
N VAL A 191 -5.11 -6.42 0.01
CA VAL A 191 -3.98 -5.72 -0.60
C VAL A 191 -4.48 -4.76 -1.66
N LEU A 192 -4.16 -3.48 -1.51
CA LEU A 192 -4.51 -2.43 -2.47
C LEU A 192 -3.22 -1.81 -3.03
N VAL A 193 -2.99 -2.00 -4.31
CA VAL A 193 -1.85 -1.42 -5.03
C VAL A 193 -2.34 -0.29 -5.92
N VAL A 194 -1.77 0.89 -5.81
CA VAL A 194 -2.00 1.96 -6.79
C VAL A 194 -0.81 2.09 -7.71
N THR A 195 -1.06 2.17 -9.01
CA THR A 195 -0.01 2.29 -10.02
C THR A 195 -0.54 2.89 -11.33
N HIS A 196 0.35 3.34 -12.17
CA HIS A 196 0.05 3.73 -13.55
C HIS A 196 0.42 2.61 -14.55
N ASN A 197 1.10 1.54 -14.10
CA ASN A 197 1.49 0.42 -14.94
C ASN A 197 0.32 -0.57 -15.11
N ARG A 198 -0.27 -0.63 -16.31
CA ARG A 198 -1.40 -1.49 -16.64
C ARG A 198 -1.08 -2.98 -16.58
N GLU A 199 0.17 -3.37 -16.81
CA GLU A 199 0.58 -4.78 -16.75
C GLU A 199 0.36 -5.36 -15.34
N ILE A 200 0.58 -4.56 -14.27
CA ILE A 200 0.34 -5.00 -12.90
C ILE A 200 -1.15 -5.33 -12.66
N GLY A 201 -2.06 -4.62 -13.35
CA GLY A 201 -3.49 -4.92 -13.26
C GLY A 201 -3.86 -6.32 -13.73
N ARG A 202 -3.07 -6.94 -14.61
CA ARG A 202 -3.37 -8.28 -15.16
C ARG A 202 -3.25 -9.41 -14.13
N VAL A 203 -2.52 -9.22 -13.05
CA VAL A 203 -2.38 -10.22 -11.96
C VAL A 203 -3.33 -9.95 -10.80
N ALA A 204 -4.16 -8.90 -10.87
CA ALA A 204 -5.11 -8.56 -9.84
C ALA A 204 -6.36 -9.47 -9.88
N ASP A 205 -6.99 -9.66 -8.73
CA ASP A 205 -8.34 -10.23 -8.67
C ASP A 205 -9.35 -9.23 -9.24
N ARG A 206 -9.05 -7.92 -9.07
CA ARG A 206 -9.92 -6.83 -9.49
C ARG A 206 -9.13 -5.58 -9.80
N VAL A 207 -9.51 -4.92 -10.88
CA VAL A 207 -8.91 -3.68 -11.36
C VAL A 207 -9.93 -2.54 -11.24
N ILE A 208 -9.48 -1.46 -10.63
CA ILE A 208 -10.24 -0.22 -10.49
C ILE A 208 -9.53 0.84 -11.32
N GLU A 209 -10.27 1.53 -12.19
CA GLU A 209 -9.73 2.67 -12.92
C GLU A 209 -10.19 4.00 -12.30
N LEU A 210 -9.24 4.85 -11.96
CA LEU A 210 -9.44 6.18 -11.41
C LEU A 210 -9.01 7.25 -12.44
N SER A 211 -9.91 8.16 -12.77
CA SER A 211 -9.63 9.28 -13.67
C SER A 211 -10.26 10.56 -13.13
N SER A 212 -9.48 11.64 -13.06
CA SER A 212 -9.94 12.97 -12.58
C SER A 212 -10.72 12.89 -11.24
N GLY A 213 -10.23 12.07 -10.31
CA GLY A 213 -10.83 11.89 -8.99
C GLY A 213 -12.09 11.02 -8.94
N ARG A 214 -12.49 10.37 -10.06
CA ARG A 214 -13.68 9.52 -10.13
C ARG A 214 -13.34 8.09 -10.51
N LEU A 215 -14.09 7.14 -9.98
CA LEU A 215 -14.06 5.76 -10.47
C LEU A 215 -14.75 5.71 -11.83
N ILE A 216 -14.04 5.19 -12.83
CA ILE A 216 -14.56 5.04 -14.20
C ILE A 216 -14.75 3.58 -14.60
N ALA A 217 -14.06 2.65 -13.92
CA ALA A 217 -14.24 1.20 -14.09
C ALA A 217 -13.93 0.47 -12.78
N ASP A 218 -14.57 -0.67 -12.59
CA ASP A 218 -14.40 -1.57 -11.48
C ASP A 218 -14.80 -2.98 -11.96
N ALA A 219 -13.80 -3.81 -12.31
CA ALA A 219 -14.03 -5.09 -12.96
C ALA A 219 -12.81 -6.04 -12.77
N PRO A 220 -12.96 -7.34 -12.99
CA PRO A 220 -11.82 -8.23 -13.19
C PRO A 220 -10.90 -7.74 -14.33
N PRO A 221 -9.62 -8.15 -14.36
CA PRO A 221 -8.69 -7.74 -15.41
C PRO A 221 -9.17 -8.16 -16.80
N GLU A 222 -8.95 -7.29 -17.80
CA GLU A 222 -9.28 -7.59 -19.19
C GLU A 222 -8.52 -8.84 -19.69
N GLY A 223 -9.24 -9.78 -20.27
CA GLY A 223 -8.66 -11.05 -20.75
C GLY A 223 -8.47 -12.11 -19.66
N GLY A 224 -8.90 -11.82 -18.41
CA GLY A 224 -8.72 -12.69 -17.25
C GLY A 224 -7.38 -12.48 -16.54
N GLN A 225 -7.29 -13.01 -15.33
CA GLN A 225 -6.07 -12.99 -14.52
C GLN A 225 -4.97 -13.85 -15.15
N VAL A 226 -3.73 -13.36 -15.12
CA VAL A 226 -2.55 -14.07 -15.59
C VAL A 226 -1.59 -14.36 -14.43
N GLU A 227 -0.70 -15.30 -14.62
CA GLU A 227 0.39 -15.56 -13.65
C GLU A 227 1.41 -14.42 -13.69
N ILE A 228 2.00 -14.10 -12.53
CA ILE A 228 2.98 -12.99 -12.42
C ILE A 228 4.17 -13.19 -13.35
N VAL A 229 4.57 -14.43 -13.60
CA VAL A 229 5.67 -14.79 -14.52
C VAL A 229 5.38 -14.46 -15.99
N GLU A 230 4.11 -14.21 -16.34
CA GLU A 230 3.69 -13.87 -17.71
C GLU A 230 3.76 -12.36 -17.99
N LEU A 231 3.97 -11.54 -16.97
CA LEU A 231 4.05 -10.08 -17.12
C LEU A 231 5.19 -9.66 -18.06
N ARG A 232 5.00 -8.51 -18.74
CA ARG A 232 5.97 -7.88 -19.64
C ARG A 232 5.84 -6.36 -19.53
N TRP A 233 6.85 -5.67 -19.05
CA TRP A 233 6.94 -4.20 -19.05
C TRP A 233 8.38 -3.70 -19.19
#